data_e16f4b43f043c7d2a4c34d6be76b2f0e
#
_entry.id   e16f4b43f043c7d2a4c34d6be76b2f0e
#
_cell.length_a   1.000
_cell.length_b   1.000
_cell.length_c   1.000
_cell.angle_alpha   90.00
_cell.angle_beta   90.00
_cell.angle_gamma   90.00
#
_symmetry.space_group_name_H-M   'P 1'
#
loop_
_entity.id
_entity.type
_entity.pdbx_description
1 polymer ?
#
loop_
_entity_poly.entity_id
_entity_poly.type
_entity_poly.pdbx_seq_one_letter_code
_entity_poly.pdbx_strand_id
1 'polypeptide(L)'
;MTLVAWRIVETLFAYDAFKGEGARRFGGRWNSPGHVVIYTAQSQALAALEILVHVDSENLLLSYSAIPVTIEENLICRLDASRLPRNWRAYPTPRSTQLLGDEWITSGGSAVLQVPSVVIPDENNYLLNPLHLDFKKLIIGVPKAFKYDWRLKKES
;
A
#
# COMPACT_ATOMS: atom_id res chain seq x y z
N MET A 1 -8.75 9.56 -17.51
CA MET A 1 -7.29 9.35 -17.45
C MET A 1 -6.96 8.29 -16.42
N THR A 2 -5.87 7.59 -16.61
CA THR A 2 -5.45 6.51 -15.72
C THR A 2 -4.09 6.81 -15.11
N LEU A 3 -3.82 6.16 -13.99
CA LEU A 3 -2.49 6.11 -13.42
C LEU A 3 -2.13 4.65 -13.12
N VAL A 4 -0.86 4.39 -12.84
CA VAL A 4 -0.39 3.06 -12.46
C VAL A 4 0.17 3.15 -11.05
N ALA A 5 -0.35 2.31 -10.17
CA ALA A 5 0.19 2.13 -8.84
C ALA A 5 0.92 0.78 -8.77
N TRP A 6 1.78 0.62 -7.78
CA TRP A 6 2.66 -0.54 -7.67
C TRP A 6 2.54 -1.20 -6.32
N ARG A 7 2.47 -2.53 -6.35
CA ARG A 7 2.56 -3.36 -5.16
C ARG A 7 3.77 -4.28 -5.30
N ILE A 8 4.63 -4.31 -4.29
CA ILE A 8 5.77 -5.23 -4.25
C ILE A 8 5.55 -6.18 -3.08
N VAL A 9 5.66 -7.46 -3.34
CA VAL A 9 5.54 -8.53 -2.34
C VAL A 9 6.62 -9.58 -2.59
N GLU A 10 6.93 -10.38 -1.58
CA GLU A 10 7.74 -11.57 -1.83
C GLU A 10 7.05 -12.43 -2.88
N THR A 11 7.83 -12.98 -3.80
CA THR A 11 7.30 -13.79 -4.90
C THR A 11 6.43 -14.96 -4.40
N LEU A 12 6.79 -15.51 -3.25
CA LEU A 12 6.03 -16.57 -2.61
C LEU A 12 4.56 -16.18 -2.36
N PHE A 13 4.29 -14.90 -2.13
CA PHE A 13 2.95 -14.39 -1.81
C PHE A 13 2.28 -13.67 -2.97
N ALA A 14 2.86 -13.70 -4.18
CA ALA A 14 2.34 -12.94 -5.31
C ALA A 14 0.91 -13.34 -5.70
N TYR A 15 0.58 -14.64 -5.59
CA TYR A 15 -0.76 -15.13 -5.92
C TYR A 15 -1.85 -14.48 -5.04
N ASP A 16 -1.53 -14.23 -3.77
CA ASP A 16 -2.49 -13.69 -2.79
C ASP A 16 -2.34 -12.17 -2.57
N ALA A 17 -1.54 -11.49 -3.39
CA ALA A 17 -1.14 -10.10 -3.16
C ALA A 17 -2.31 -9.11 -3.14
N PHE A 18 -3.44 -9.44 -3.76
CA PHE A 18 -4.60 -8.54 -3.87
C PHE A 18 -5.83 -9.05 -3.11
N LYS A 19 -5.63 -9.85 -2.07
CA LYS A 19 -6.70 -10.32 -1.18
C LYS A 19 -6.86 -9.47 0.09
N GLY A 20 -5.85 -8.66 0.42
CA GLY A 20 -5.89 -7.79 1.61
C GLY A 20 -5.75 -8.50 2.95
N GLU A 21 -5.30 -9.76 2.95
CA GLU A 21 -5.25 -10.58 4.16
C GLU A 21 -4.17 -10.14 5.16
N GLY A 22 -3.01 -9.69 4.67
CA GLY A 22 -1.96 -9.21 5.56
C GLY A 22 -2.40 -8.02 6.38
N ALA A 23 -3.00 -7.03 5.72
CA ALA A 23 -3.52 -5.84 6.41
C ALA A 23 -4.70 -6.20 7.32
N ARG A 24 -5.55 -7.14 6.92
CA ARG A 24 -6.66 -7.60 7.77
C ARG A 24 -6.16 -8.24 9.07
N ARG A 25 -5.09 -9.02 8.99
CA ARG A 25 -4.56 -9.74 10.16
C ARG A 25 -3.77 -8.85 11.10
N PHE A 26 -2.93 -7.98 10.54
CA PHE A 26 -1.94 -7.23 11.33
C PHE A 26 -2.21 -5.74 11.42
N GLY A 27 -3.14 -5.23 10.62
CA GLY A 27 -3.34 -3.79 10.49
C GLY A 27 -2.22 -3.13 9.69
N GLY A 28 -2.34 -1.84 9.50
CA GLY A 28 -1.36 -1.01 8.82
C GLY A 28 -1.55 0.44 9.22
N ARG A 29 -0.85 1.34 8.54
CA ARG A 29 -0.94 2.79 8.83
C ARG A 29 -2.38 3.29 8.77
N TRP A 30 -3.15 2.80 7.81
CA TRP A 30 -4.48 3.32 7.49
C TRP A 30 -5.60 2.32 7.75
N ASN A 31 -5.33 1.23 8.46
CA ASN A 31 -6.37 0.31 8.86
C ASN A 31 -6.03 -0.39 10.16
N SER A 32 -7.06 -0.64 10.98
CA SER A 32 -6.94 -1.52 12.12
C SER A 32 -7.17 -2.98 11.71
N PRO A 33 -6.71 -3.97 12.50
CA PRO A 33 -6.98 -5.37 12.22
C PRO A 33 -8.48 -5.64 12.08
N GLY A 34 -8.84 -6.51 11.15
CA GLY A 34 -10.22 -6.85 10.85
C GLY A 34 -10.74 -6.27 9.53
N HIS A 35 -10.04 -5.30 8.96
CA HIS A 35 -10.42 -4.67 7.70
C HIS A 35 -9.47 -5.08 6.58
N VAL A 36 -10.02 -5.51 5.44
CA VAL A 36 -9.20 -5.85 4.25
C VAL A 36 -8.85 -4.58 3.50
N VAL A 37 -7.56 -4.37 3.26
CA VAL A 37 -7.03 -3.24 2.50
C VAL A 37 -5.81 -3.70 1.73
N ILE A 38 -5.65 -3.23 0.50
CA ILE A 38 -4.47 -3.50 -0.30
C ILE A 38 -3.68 -2.20 -0.44
N TYR A 39 -2.42 -2.22 0.00
CA TYR A 39 -1.53 -1.05 -0.05
C TYR A 39 -0.72 -1.07 -1.34
N THR A 40 -0.76 0.03 -2.08
CA THR A 40 0.07 0.25 -3.26
C THR A 40 0.75 1.61 -3.17
N ALA A 41 1.74 1.86 -4.03
CA ALA A 41 2.48 3.11 -4.06
C ALA A 41 2.48 3.69 -5.48
N GLN A 42 2.72 5.00 -5.59
CA GLN A 42 2.70 5.68 -6.89
C GLN A 42 3.83 5.26 -7.82
N SER A 43 4.88 4.62 -7.30
CA SER A 43 6.01 4.14 -8.10
C SER A 43 6.60 2.88 -7.51
N GLN A 44 7.34 2.13 -8.33
CA GLN A 44 8.10 0.99 -7.81
C GLN A 44 9.13 1.43 -6.77
N ALA A 45 9.78 2.57 -6.99
CA ALA A 45 10.80 3.07 -6.07
C ALA A 45 10.21 3.33 -4.69
N LEU A 46 9.03 3.96 -4.62
CA LEU A 46 8.37 4.20 -3.35
C LEU A 46 7.95 2.88 -2.69
N ALA A 47 7.34 1.97 -3.44
CA ALA A 47 6.95 0.66 -2.92
C ALA A 47 8.16 -0.09 -2.35
N ALA A 48 9.29 -0.07 -3.06
CA ALA A 48 10.52 -0.70 -2.63
C ALA A 48 11.07 -0.06 -1.35
N LEU A 49 11.05 1.26 -1.27
CA LEU A 49 11.54 1.99 -0.10
C LEU A 49 10.67 1.69 1.14
N GLU A 50 9.36 1.60 0.97
CA GLU A 50 8.45 1.30 2.07
C GLU A 50 8.67 -0.12 2.63
N ILE A 51 8.99 -1.08 1.77
CA ILE A 51 9.37 -2.41 2.24
C ILE A 51 10.70 -2.36 2.97
N LEU A 52 11.67 -1.62 2.44
CA LEU A 52 13.01 -1.52 3.01
C LEU A 52 13.01 -1.03 4.46
N VAL A 53 12.03 -0.19 4.82
CA VAL A 53 11.88 0.30 6.19
C VAL A 53 11.52 -0.81 7.17
N HIS A 54 10.87 -1.86 6.71
CA HIS A 54 10.34 -2.94 7.56
C HIS A 54 11.11 -4.25 7.45
N VAL A 55 11.87 -4.45 6.36
CA VAL A 55 12.50 -5.74 6.11
C VAL A 55 13.85 -5.85 6.81
N ASP A 56 14.13 -7.02 7.36
CA ASP A 56 15.43 -7.32 7.93
C ASP A 56 16.46 -7.53 6.81
N SER A 57 17.74 -7.28 7.13
CA SER A 57 18.83 -7.43 6.17
C SER A 57 18.90 -8.83 5.56
N GLU A 58 18.51 -9.85 6.31
CA GLU A 58 18.49 -11.24 5.85
C GLU A 58 17.47 -11.46 4.74
N ASN A 59 16.35 -10.72 4.79
CA ASN A 59 15.25 -10.88 3.84
C ASN A 59 15.34 -9.92 2.66
N LEU A 60 16.27 -8.97 2.69
CA LEU A 60 16.38 -7.94 1.66
C LEU A 60 16.65 -8.53 0.27
N LEU A 61 17.47 -9.59 0.19
CA LEU A 61 17.87 -10.19 -1.09
C LEU A 61 16.98 -11.35 -1.52
N LEU A 62 15.81 -11.53 -0.90
CA LEU A 62 14.85 -12.52 -1.35
C LEU A 62 14.28 -12.13 -2.73
N SER A 63 13.55 -13.06 -3.33
CA SER A 63 12.85 -12.80 -4.59
C SER A 63 11.54 -12.07 -4.32
N TYR A 64 11.37 -10.92 -4.95
CA TYR A 64 10.16 -10.10 -4.89
C TYR A 64 9.49 -10.05 -6.25
N SER A 65 8.21 -9.71 -6.24
CA SER A 65 7.44 -9.45 -7.45
C SER A 65 6.86 -8.04 -7.38
N ALA A 66 7.03 -7.27 -8.45
CA ALA A 66 6.43 -5.96 -8.60
C ALA A 66 5.20 -6.10 -9.51
N ILE A 67 4.05 -5.65 -9.02
CA ILE A 67 2.77 -5.84 -9.69
C ILE A 67 2.14 -4.47 -9.96
N PRO A 68 1.95 -4.09 -11.23
CA PRO A 68 1.29 -2.83 -11.55
C PRO A 68 -0.22 -2.97 -11.45
N VAL A 69 -0.88 -1.90 -11.04
CA VAL A 69 -2.34 -1.78 -11.05
C VAL A 69 -2.70 -0.52 -11.81
N THR A 70 -3.48 -0.66 -12.87
CA THR A 70 -3.98 0.50 -13.62
C THR A 70 -5.29 0.96 -13.00
N ILE A 71 -5.36 2.23 -12.65
CA ILE A 71 -6.48 2.83 -11.92
C ILE A 71 -7.00 4.03 -12.71
N GLU A 72 -8.28 4.05 -13.01
CA GLU A 72 -8.92 5.25 -13.54
C GLU A 72 -9.06 6.29 -12.44
N GLU A 73 -8.67 7.52 -12.72
CA GLU A 73 -8.62 8.58 -11.70
C GLU A 73 -9.98 8.87 -11.07
N ASN A 74 -11.08 8.64 -11.81
CA ASN A 74 -12.41 8.84 -11.26
C ASN A 74 -12.80 7.82 -10.18
N LEU A 75 -12.02 6.76 -10.01
CA LEU A 75 -12.24 5.78 -8.95
C LEU A 75 -11.52 6.15 -7.64
N ILE A 76 -10.76 7.23 -7.66
CA ILE A 76 -9.89 7.62 -6.54
C ILE A 76 -10.57 8.74 -5.74
N CYS A 77 -10.74 8.49 -4.43
CA CYS A 77 -11.02 9.55 -3.46
C CYS A 77 -9.68 9.97 -2.86
N ARG A 78 -9.48 11.27 -2.70
CA ARG A 78 -8.25 11.81 -2.08
C ARG A 78 -8.54 12.20 -0.65
N LEU A 79 -7.71 11.75 0.27
CA LEU A 79 -7.82 12.18 1.65
C LEU A 79 -7.54 13.67 1.74
N ASP A 80 -8.47 14.41 2.35
CA ASP A 80 -8.28 15.83 2.59
C ASP A 80 -7.13 16.03 3.58
N ALA A 81 -6.13 16.81 3.19
CA ALA A 81 -4.96 17.08 4.03
C ALA A 81 -5.34 17.72 5.37
N SER A 82 -6.45 18.45 5.45
CA SER A 82 -6.94 19.04 6.70
C SER A 82 -7.38 18.01 7.73
N ARG A 83 -7.66 16.78 7.29
CA ARG A 83 -8.06 15.68 8.18
C ARG A 83 -6.88 14.91 8.75
N LEU A 84 -5.67 15.14 8.25
CA LEU A 84 -4.47 14.46 8.76
C LEU A 84 -4.21 14.88 10.21
N PRO A 85 -4.14 13.94 11.15
CA PRO A 85 -3.76 14.27 12.53
C PRO A 85 -2.28 14.68 12.57
N ARG A 86 -1.90 15.46 13.57
CA ARG A 86 -0.52 15.92 13.72
C ARG A 86 0.49 14.77 13.84
N ASN A 87 0.05 13.66 14.43
CA ASN A 87 0.89 12.48 14.67
C ASN A 87 0.79 11.42 13.57
N TRP A 88 0.32 11.77 12.36
CA TRP A 88 0.05 10.78 11.32
C TRP A 88 1.28 9.97 10.90
N ARG A 89 2.47 10.49 11.11
CA ARG A 89 3.74 9.79 10.82
C ARG A 89 4.34 9.07 12.03
N ALA A 90 3.67 9.10 13.17
CA ALA A 90 4.22 8.51 14.41
C ALA A 90 4.41 6.99 14.29
N TYR A 91 5.37 6.49 15.02
CA TYR A 91 5.62 5.05 15.18
C TYR A 91 5.70 4.73 16.68
N PRO A 92 5.00 3.71 17.17
CA PRO A 92 4.07 2.83 16.44
C PRO A 92 2.90 3.56 15.77
N THR A 93 2.25 2.89 14.82
CA THR A 93 1.13 3.46 14.06
C THR A 93 0.05 4.00 15.00
N PRO A 94 -0.32 5.28 14.87
CA PRO A 94 -1.34 5.85 15.73
C PRO A 94 -2.75 5.37 15.36
N ARG A 95 -3.62 5.32 16.36
CA ARG A 95 -5.02 4.96 16.15
C ARG A 95 -5.73 5.95 15.22
N SER A 96 -5.32 7.21 15.25
CA SER A 96 -5.94 8.27 14.47
C SER A 96 -5.90 8.03 12.96
N THR A 97 -4.77 7.56 12.41
CA THR A 97 -4.68 7.24 10.98
C THR A 97 -5.44 5.96 10.63
N GLN A 98 -5.41 4.98 11.52
CA GLN A 98 -6.17 3.76 11.31
C GLN A 98 -7.67 4.04 11.22
N LEU A 99 -8.18 4.92 12.07
CA LEU A 99 -9.60 5.30 12.05
C LEU A 99 -10.01 5.97 10.75
N LEU A 100 -9.16 6.81 10.16
CA LEU A 100 -9.45 7.44 8.89
C LEU A 100 -9.66 6.42 7.76
N GLY A 101 -8.77 5.45 7.67
CA GLY A 101 -8.88 4.40 6.67
C GLY A 101 -10.04 3.45 6.96
N ASP A 102 -10.25 3.08 8.21
CA ASP A 102 -11.37 2.23 8.61
C ASP A 102 -12.71 2.86 8.23
N GLU A 103 -12.85 4.17 8.45
CA GLU A 103 -14.05 4.92 8.08
C GLU A 103 -14.29 4.85 6.57
N TRP A 104 -13.24 5.06 5.77
CA TRP A 104 -13.34 4.95 4.30
C TRP A 104 -13.78 3.54 3.87
N ILE A 105 -13.18 2.50 4.43
CA ILE A 105 -13.53 1.12 4.11
C ILE A 105 -14.97 0.83 4.48
N THR A 106 -15.36 1.17 5.70
CA THR A 106 -16.70 0.89 6.23
C THR A 106 -17.79 1.63 5.46
N SER A 107 -17.51 2.88 5.08
CA SER A 107 -18.48 3.68 4.32
C SER A 107 -18.63 3.21 2.87
N GLY A 108 -17.64 2.49 2.32
CA GLY A 108 -17.65 2.09 0.92
C GLY A 108 -17.59 3.27 -0.04
N GLY A 109 -16.95 4.37 0.36
CA GLY A 109 -16.98 5.63 -0.40
C GLY A 109 -16.31 5.60 -1.76
N SER A 110 -15.29 4.76 -1.94
CA SER A 110 -14.60 4.60 -3.22
C SER A 110 -13.82 3.30 -3.26
N ALA A 111 -13.44 2.85 -4.45
CA ALA A 111 -12.59 1.67 -4.61
C ALA A 111 -11.15 1.97 -4.21
N VAL A 112 -10.70 3.22 -4.34
CA VAL A 112 -9.32 3.63 -4.09
C VAL A 112 -9.31 4.89 -3.23
N LEU A 113 -8.44 4.92 -2.22
CA LEU A 113 -8.17 6.10 -1.41
C LEU A 113 -6.71 6.50 -1.58
N GLN A 114 -6.48 7.75 -1.99
CA GLN A 114 -5.14 8.32 -2.06
C GLN A 114 -4.79 8.96 -0.71
N VAL A 115 -3.65 8.53 -0.16
CA VAL A 115 -3.11 9.05 1.09
C VAL A 115 -1.63 9.39 0.91
N PRO A 116 -1.07 10.30 1.73
CA PRO A 116 0.37 10.56 1.65
C PRO A 116 1.17 9.37 2.20
N SER A 117 2.34 9.14 1.65
CA SER A 117 3.27 8.15 2.17
C SER A 117 3.91 8.64 3.46
N VAL A 118 3.98 7.78 4.47
CA VAL A 118 4.69 8.08 5.71
C VAL A 118 6.20 8.20 5.47
N VAL A 119 6.73 7.46 4.51
CA VAL A 119 8.17 7.44 4.20
C VAL A 119 8.57 8.67 3.39
N ILE A 120 7.79 8.99 2.35
CA ILE A 120 8.01 10.17 1.50
C ILE A 120 6.70 10.98 1.46
N PRO A 121 6.52 11.95 2.37
CA PRO A 121 5.22 12.63 2.52
C PRO A 121 4.71 13.37 1.27
N ASP A 122 5.58 13.76 0.36
CA ASP A 122 5.18 14.42 -0.88
C ASP A 122 4.74 13.43 -1.96
N GLU A 123 4.84 12.12 -1.71
CA GLU A 123 4.39 11.07 -2.61
C GLU A 123 3.22 10.32 -2.00
N ASN A 124 2.52 9.56 -2.84
CA ASN A 124 1.24 8.98 -2.46
C ASN A 124 1.25 7.47 -2.42
N ASN A 125 0.49 6.94 -1.46
CA ASN A 125 0.01 5.56 -1.50
C ASN A 125 -1.42 5.54 -1.99
N TYR A 126 -1.78 4.46 -2.66
CA TYR A 126 -3.16 4.20 -3.08
C TYR A 126 -3.64 2.95 -2.37
N LEU A 127 -4.65 3.12 -1.53
CA LEU A 127 -5.27 2.02 -0.79
C LEU A 127 -6.42 1.49 -1.62
N LEU A 128 -6.47 0.18 -1.83
CA LEU A 128 -7.53 -0.45 -2.61
C LEU A 128 -8.48 -1.19 -1.68
N ASN A 129 -9.78 -1.01 -1.92
CA ASN A 129 -10.82 -1.72 -1.17
C ASN A 129 -11.35 -2.89 -2.02
N PRO A 130 -10.91 -4.13 -1.75
CA PRO A 130 -11.32 -5.28 -2.57
C PRO A 130 -12.79 -5.64 -2.43
N LEU A 131 -13.49 -5.09 -1.44
CA LEU A 131 -14.92 -5.32 -1.22
C LEU A 131 -15.80 -4.29 -1.93
N HIS A 132 -15.21 -3.25 -2.51
CA HIS A 132 -15.98 -2.23 -3.23
C HIS A 132 -16.43 -2.75 -4.60
N LEU A 133 -17.63 -2.34 -5.02
CA LEU A 133 -18.18 -2.76 -6.33
C LEU A 133 -17.27 -2.41 -7.51
N ASP A 134 -16.57 -1.28 -7.43
CA ASP A 134 -15.70 -0.80 -8.50
C ASP A 134 -14.29 -1.39 -8.45
N PHE A 135 -13.99 -2.24 -7.46
CA PHE A 135 -12.69 -2.91 -7.42
C PHE A 135 -12.41 -3.70 -8.71
N LYS A 136 -13.44 -4.31 -9.28
CA LYS A 136 -13.33 -5.08 -10.53
C LYS A 136 -12.92 -4.23 -11.74
N LYS A 137 -13.02 -2.90 -11.64
CA LYS A 137 -12.60 -1.98 -12.71
C LYS A 137 -11.10 -1.71 -12.69
N LEU A 138 -10.42 -2.05 -11.60
CA LEU A 138 -8.97 -1.95 -11.53
C LEU A 138 -8.35 -3.06 -12.38
N ILE A 139 -7.28 -2.74 -13.10
CA ILE A 139 -6.59 -3.72 -13.94
C ILE A 139 -5.29 -4.10 -13.25
N ILE A 140 -5.29 -5.29 -12.67
CA ILE A 140 -4.10 -5.85 -12.03
C ILE A 140 -3.24 -6.48 -13.11
N GLY A 141 -2.02 -5.98 -13.26
CA GLY A 141 -1.10 -6.45 -14.29
C GLY A 141 -0.35 -7.73 -13.89
N VAL A 142 0.51 -8.17 -14.78
CA VAL A 142 1.31 -9.37 -14.58
C VAL A 142 2.47 -9.05 -13.64
N PRO A 143 2.69 -9.87 -12.59
CA PRO A 143 3.86 -9.71 -11.72
C PRO A 143 5.15 -9.83 -12.51
N LYS A 144 6.11 -8.95 -12.20
CA LYS A 144 7.45 -9.05 -12.77
C LYS A 144 8.48 -9.17 -11.66
N ALA A 145 9.57 -9.88 -11.94
CA ALA A 145 10.63 -10.10 -10.96
C ALA A 145 11.23 -8.75 -10.53
N PHE A 146 11.41 -8.60 -9.23
CA PHE A 146 12.05 -7.44 -8.63
C PHE A 146 13.07 -7.94 -7.60
N LYS A 147 14.29 -7.41 -7.66
CA LYS A 147 15.31 -7.68 -6.65
C LYS A 147 15.94 -6.37 -6.22
N TYR A 148 16.15 -6.24 -4.91
CA TYR A 148 16.92 -5.12 -4.40
C TYR A 148 18.36 -5.22 -4.88
N ASP A 149 18.96 -4.06 -5.14
CA ASP A 149 20.38 -3.99 -5.41
C ASP A 149 21.15 -4.46 -4.17
N TRP A 150 22.11 -5.37 -4.35
CA TRP A 150 22.85 -5.96 -3.24
C TRP A 150 23.58 -4.92 -2.38
N ARG A 151 23.88 -3.76 -2.94
CA ARG A 151 24.55 -2.66 -2.22
C ARG A 151 23.69 -2.06 -1.12
N LEU A 152 22.38 -2.29 -1.14
CA LEU A 152 21.47 -1.85 -0.07
C LEU A 152 21.62 -2.70 1.19
N LYS A 153 22.14 -3.91 1.06
CA LYS A 153 22.41 -4.76 2.22
C LYS A 153 23.68 -4.23 2.92
N LYS A 154 23.52 -3.71 4.11
CA LYS A 154 24.62 -3.23 4.92
C LYS A 154 25.06 -4.34 5.87
N GLU A 155 26.37 -4.53 5.98
CA GLU A 155 26.93 -5.40 7.00
C GLU A 155 26.93 -4.65 8.35
N SER A 156 26.56 -5.37 9.39
CA SER A 156 26.52 -4.87 10.75
C SER A 156 27.95 -4.83 11.36
#